data_10bcf4e5624378d75c5124725f240287
#
_entry.id   10bcf4e5624378d75c5124725f240287
#
_cell.length_a   1.000
_cell.length_b   1.000
_cell.length_c   1.000
_cell.angle_alpha   90.00
_cell.angle_beta   90.00
_cell.angle_gamma   90.00
#
_symmetry.space_group_name_H-M   'P 1'
#
loop_
_entity.id
_entity.type
_entity.pdbx_description
1 polymer ?
#
loop_
_entity_poly.entity_id
_entity_poly.type
_entity_poly.pdbx_seq_one_letter_code
_entity_poly.pdbx_strand_id
1 'polypeptide(L)'
;MSQWAQAETERILANLIRIGVITALDDAKARVKVRTGGIITDWLPWLTHRASEDRSWWAPEPGEQVIVLSPYGDQSQAVVIPAIYHTAYPAPADKRTIRRTIYQDGTVTEYDRENHVLNITLNPKGTINATVGGSLITMTTSHILLSSNGSTLELDAAGVRINGTRIDLN
;
A
#
# COMPACT_ATOMS: atom_id res chain seq x y z
N MET A 1 -47.19 0.48 7.65
CA MET A 1 -46.26 1.42 6.99
C MET A 1 -46.83 1.79 5.63
N SER A 2 -46.74 3.04 5.22
CA SER A 2 -47.20 3.42 3.87
C SER A 2 -46.26 2.80 2.80
N GLN A 3 -46.78 2.53 1.60
CA GLN A 3 -46.01 2.03 0.49
C GLN A 3 -44.78 2.93 0.17
N TRP A 4 -44.94 4.24 0.38
CA TRP A 4 -43.81 5.20 0.22
C TRP A 4 -42.72 4.96 1.26
N ALA A 5 -43.04 4.77 2.53
CA ALA A 5 -42.07 4.52 3.59
C ALA A 5 -41.33 3.18 3.37
N GLN A 6 -42.01 2.18 2.82
CA GLN A 6 -41.38 0.90 2.48
C GLN A 6 -40.41 1.05 1.30
N ALA A 7 -40.82 1.71 0.24
CA ALA A 7 -39.97 1.95 -0.93
C ALA A 7 -38.73 2.79 -0.58
N GLU A 8 -38.84 3.79 0.31
CA GLU A 8 -37.73 4.59 0.77
C GLU A 8 -36.77 3.74 1.63
N THR A 9 -37.26 2.89 2.49
CA THR A 9 -36.43 1.96 3.28
C THR A 9 -35.65 1.00 2.36
N GLU A 10 -36.32 0.44 1.36
CA GLU A 10 -35.69 -0.44 0.37
C GLU A 10 -34.60 0.30 -0.43
N ARG A 11 -34.85 1.54 -0.83
CA ARG A 11 -33.84 2.39 -1.51
C ARG A 11 -32.62 2.63 -0.63
N ILE A 12 -32.81 2.99 0.63
CA ILE A 12 -31.73 3.21 1.60
C ILE A 12 -30.91 1.92 1.76
N LEU A 13 -31.56 0.80 2.03
CA LEU A 13 -30.88 -0.49 2.21
C LEU A 13 -30.08 -0.90 0.97
N ALA A 14 -30.64 -0.74 -0.23
CA ALA A 14 -29.98 -1.08 -1.48
C ALA A 14 -28.74 -0.21 -1.77
N ASN A 15 -28.68 0.99 -1.20
CA ASN A 15 -27.57 1.92 -1.42
C ASN A 15 -26.57 1.95 -0.25
N LEU A 16 -26.89 1.36 0.89
CA LEU A 16 -26.07 1.46 2.11
C LEU A 16 -24.67 0.87 1.91
N ILE A 17 -24.60 -0.32 1.31
CA ILE A 17 -23.35 -1.04 1.03
C ILE A 17 -23.39 -1.57 -0.41
N ARG A 18 -22.38 -1.21 -1.20
CA ARG A 18 -22.24 -1.66 -2.58
C ARG A 18 -20.83 -2.12 -2.87
N ILE A 19 -20.69 -3.13 -3.71
CA ILE A 19 -19.40 -3.50 -4.29
C ILE A 19 -19.24 -2.73 -5.60
N GLY A 20 -18.02 -2.24 -5.84
CA GLY A 20 -17.68 -1.51 -7.06
C GLY A 20 -16.22 -1.71 -7.47
N VAL A 21 -15.85 -1.07 -8.57
CA VAL A 21 -14.48 -1.08 -9.09
C VAL A 21 -14.02 0.37 -9.28
N ILE A 22 -12.82 0.69 -8.83
CA ILE A 22 -12.23 2.02 -9.00
C ILE A 22 -12.01 2.29 -10.49
N THR A 23 -12.44 3.46 -10.95
CA THR A 23 -12.31 3.90 -12.35
C THR A 23 -11.39 5.10 -12.52
N ALA A 24 -11.18 5.89 -11.47
CA ALA A 24 -10.30 7.06 -11.50
C ALA A 24 -9.77 7.35 -10.09
N LEU A 25 -8.58 7.92 -10.05
CA LEU A 25 -7.87 8.37 -8.85
C LEU A 25 -7.45 9.83 -9.01
N ASP A 26 -7.63 10.64 -7.98
CA ASP A 26 -7.07 11.98 -7.80
C ASP A 26 -6.13 11.94 -6.60
N ASP A 27 -4.83 11.72 -6.85
CA ASP A 27 -3.79 11.60 -5.83
C ASP A 27 -3.70 12.86 -4.96
N ALA A 28 -3.80 14.04 -5.59
CA ALA A 28 -3.61 15.32 -4.91
C ALA A 28 -4.71 15.62 -3.89
N LYS A 29 -5.93 15.13 -4.14
CA LYS A 29 -7.09 15.32 -3.26
C LYS A 29 -7.41 14.11 -2.40
N ALA A 30 -6.69 12.99 -2.58
CA ALA A 30 -7.00 11.72 -1.94
C ALA A 30 -8.46 11.32 -2.20
N ARG A 31 -8.86 11.20 -3.48
CA ARG A 31 -10.21 10.87 -3.91
C ARG A 31 -10.20 9.85 -5.03
N VAL A 32 -11.25 9.02 -5.07
CA VAL A 32 -11.47 8.04 -6.13
C VAL A 32 -12.88 8.15 -6.69
N LYS A 33 -13.06 7.69 -7.94
CA LYS A 33 -14.38 7.39 -8.51
C LYS A 33 -14.57 5.90 -8.61
N VAL A 34 -15.76 5.42 -8.28
CA VAL A 34 -16.10 4.00 -8.27
C VAL A 34 -17.27 3.73 -9.20
N ARG A 35 -17.12 2.74 -10.08
CA ARG A 35 -18.25 2.19 -10.83
C ARG A 35 -18.92 1.11 -10.00
N THR A 36 -20.19 1.28 -9.68
CA THR A 36 -21.00 0.32 -8.93
C THR A 36 -22.40 0.19 -9.55
N GLY A 37 -22.75 -1.02 -9.97
CA GLY A 37 -23.95 -1.24 -10.77
C GLY A 37 -23.88 -0.44 -12.08
N GLY A 38 -24.93 0.30 -12.39
CA GLY A 38 -25.03 1.13 -13.60
C GLY A 38 -24.50 2.56 -13.49
N ILE A 39 -23.87 2.93 -12.37
CA ILE A 39 -23.44 4.31 -12.09
C ILE A 39 -21.92 4.41 -11.82
N ILE A 40 -21.37 5.61 -12.04
CA ILE A 40 -20.06 6.03 -11.56
C ILE A 40 -20.30 7.09 -10.47
N THR A 41 -19.70 6.93 -9.30
CA THR A 41 -19.83 7.88 -8.20
C THR A 41 -19.14 9.22 -8.54
N ASP A 42 -19.43 10.24 -7.77
CA ASP A 42 -18.54 11.39 -7.69
C ASP A 42 -17.28 11.05 -6.91
N TRP A 43 -16.38 12.01 -6.67
CA TRP A 43 -15.12 11.85 -5.97
C TRP A 43 -15.32 11.54 -4.48
N LEU A 44 -14.99 10.32 -4.06
CA LEU A 44 -15.17 9.79 -2.72
C LEU A 44 -13.83 9.66 -1.99
N PRO A 45 -13.77 9.86 -0.67
CA PRO A 45 -12.61 9.50 0.14
C PRO A 45 -12.50 7.99 0.29
N TRP A 46 -11.28 7.49 0.52
CA TRP A 46 -11.07 6.10 0.91
C TRP A 46 -10.59 5.95 2.34
N LEU A 47 -10.84 4.78 2.93
CA LEU A 47 -10.34 4.41 4.24
C LEU A 47 -8.84 4.11 4.19
N THR A 48 -8.09 4.60 5.17
CA THR A 48 -6.67 4.30 5.39
C THR A 48 -6.45 3.78 6.81
N HIS A 49 -5.29 3.19 7.09
CA HIS A 49 -4.97 2.67 8.42
C HIS A 49 -4.82 3.76 9.49
N ARG A 50 -4.24 4.91 9.14
CA ARG A 50 -4.00 6.03 10.05
C ARG A 50 -4.20 7.35 9.33
N ALA A 51 -4.95 8.27 9.95
CA ALA A 51 -5.32 9.56 9.36
C ALA A 51 -5.40 10.68 10.42
N SER A 52 -4.39 10.77 11.31
CA SER A 52 -4.25 11.84 12.29
C SER A 52 -2.83 12.41 12.21
N GLU A 53 -2.16 12.71 13.34
CA GLU A 53 -0.74 13.10 13.37
C GLU A 53 0.13 12.01 12.73
N ASP A 54 -0.07 10.74 13.10
CA ASP A 54 0.43 9.60 12.34
C ASP A 54 -0.48 9.33 11.15
N ARG A 55 0.10 9.26 9.95
CA ARG A 55 -0.61 9.05 8.70
C ARG A 55 0.02 7.93 7.88
N SER A 56 -0.81 7.12 7.27
CA SER A 56 -0.37 6.14 6.27
C SER A 56 -0.90 6.53 4.90
N TRP A 57 -0.09 6.34 3.87
CA TRP A 57 -0.46 6.56 2.49
C TRP A 57 -0.26 5.28 1.68
N TRP A 58 -1.34 4.75 1.15
CA TRP A 58 -1.37 3.73 0.13
C TRP A 58 -2.64 3.96 -0.68
N ALA A 59 -2.48 4.63 -1.82
CA ALA A 59 -3.61 4.96 -2.68
C ALA A 59 -4.13 3.69 -3.36
N PRO A 60 -5.47 3.49 -3.40
CA PRO A 60 -6.04 2.43 -4.20
C PRO A 60 -5.93 2.77 -5.70
N GLU A 61 -5.86 1.74 -6.54
CA GLU A 61 -5.61 1.91 -7.98
C GLU A 61 -6.86 1.65 -8.83
N PRO A 62 -6.96 2.26 -10.02
CA PRO A 62 -7.99 1.90 -10.99
C PRO A 62 -7.96 0.40 -11.30
N GLY A 63 -9.13 -0.24 -11.26
CA GLY A 63 -9.27 -1.69 -11.39
C GLY A 63 -9.45 -2.44 -10.08
N GLU A 64 -9.11 -1.87 -8.93
CA GLU A 64 -9.38 -2.50 -7.63
C GLU A 64 -10.87 -2.65 -7.37
N GLN A 65 -11.25 -3.81 -6.84
CA GLN A 65 -12.59 -4.06 -6.32
C GLN A 65 -12.68 -3.58 -4.87
N VAL A 66 -13.72 -2.81 -4.58
CA VAL A 66 -13.89 -2.09 -3.31
C VAL A 66 -15.31 -2.17 -2.79
N ILE A 67 -15.48 -1.85 -1.50
CA ILE A 67 -16.80 -1.59 -0.90
C ILE A 67 -17.02 -0.07 -0.87
N VAL A 68 -18.20 0.35 -1.32
CA VAL A 68 -18.73 1.71 -1.13
C VAL A 68 -19.72 1.67 0.01
N LEU A 69 -19.41 2.35 1.10
CA LEU A 69 -20.28 2.49 2.26
C LEU A 69 -20.91 3.88 2.23
N SER A 70 -22.24 3.94 2.12
CA SER A 70 -23.00 5.18 2.01
C SER A 70 -23.88 5.37 3.24
N PRO A 71 -23.52 6.23 4.21
CA PRO A 71 -24.36 6.50 5.38
C PRO A 71 -25.76 6.93 4.95
N TYR A 72 -26.78 6.32 5.55
CA TYR A 72 -28.20 6.55 5.23
C TYR A 72 -28.57 6.33 3.75
N GLY A 73 -27.75 5.58 2.99
CA GLY A 73 -27.92 5.40 1.56
C GLY A 73 -27.64 6.65 0.72
N ASP A 74 -27.01 7.67 1.31
CA ASP A 74 -26.59 8.90 0.64
C ASP A 74 -25.19 8.72 0.05
N GLN A 75 -25.12 8.63 -1.28
CA GLN A 75 -23.86 8.43 -2.00
C GLN A 75 -22.93 9.65 -1.96
N SER A 76 -23.45 10.84 -1.64
CA SER A 76 -22.61 12.05 -1.52
C SER A 76 -21.71 12.01 -0.28
N GLN A 77 -22.09 11.22 0.74
CA GLN A 77 -21.35 11.01 1.98
C GLN A 77 -20.59 9.68 1.99
N ALA A 78 -20.54 8.99 0.87
CA ALA A 78 -19.96 7.66 0.80
C ALA A 78 -18.44 7.67 1.05
N VAL A 79 -17.95 6.55 1.60
CA VAL A 79 -16.54 6.26 1.84
C VAL A 79 -16.20 4.94 1.15
N VAL A 80 -15.02 4.88 0.54
CA VAL A 80 -14.52 3.67 -0.13
C VAL A 80 -13.64 2.88 0.83
N ILE A 81 -13.91 1.59 0.95
CA ILE A 81 -13.08 0.64 1.71
C ILE A 81 -12.36 -0.26 0.69
N PRO A 82 -11.05 -0.09 0.48
CA PRO A 82 -10.24 -1.01 -0.30
C PRO A 82 -9.86 -2.23 0.57
N ALA A 83 -9.49 -3.38 0.08
CA ALA A 83 -9.62 -3.88 -1.27
C ALA A 83 -10.20 -5.29 -1.20
N ILE A 84 -10.74 -5.80 -2.27
CA ILE A 84 -11.29 -7.16 -2.32
C ILE A 84 -10.56 -7.91 -3.44
N TYR A 85 -10.02 -9.10 -3.15
CA TYR A 85 -9.44 -9.96 -4.17
C TYR A 85 -10.49 -10.36 -5.21
N HIS A 86 -10.09 -10.38 -6.46
CA HIS A 86 -10.93 -10.84 -7.56
C HIS A 86 -10.10 -11.47 -8.67
N THR A 87 -10.74 -11.96 -9.73
CA THR A 87 -10.09 -12.79 -10.76
C THR A 87 -8.89 -12.12 -11.44
N ALA A 88 -8.92 -10.79 -11.63
CA ALA A 88 -7.80 -10.07 -12.23
C ALA A 88 -6.67 -9.79 -11.24
N TYR A 89 -6.98 -9.70 -9.94
CA TYR A 89 -6.04 -9.45 -8.84
C TYR A 89 -6.27 -10.46 -7.71
N PRO A 90 -5.81 -11.73 -7.88
CA PRO A 90 -5.97 -12.78 -6.88
C PRO A 90 -5.08 -12.56 -5.65
N ALA A 91 -5.39 -13.29 -4.58
CA ALA A 91 -4.57 -13.26 -3.37
C ALA A 91 -3.11 -13.66 -3.69
N PRO A 92 -2.11 -12.90 -3.19
CA PRO A 92 -0.70 -13.14 -3.50
C PRO A 92 -0.07 -14.29 -2.71
N ALA A 93 -0.80 -14.92 -1.79
CA ALA A 93 -0.37 -16.06 -1.00
C ALA A 93 -1.57 -16.94 -0.60
N ASP A 94 -1.31 -18.22 -0.34
CA ASP A 94 -2.29 -19.25 0.03
C ASP A 94 -2.08 -19.81 1.44
N LYS A 95 -1.07 -19.33 2.19
CA LYS A 95 -0.76 -19.77 3.54
C LYS A 95 -1.03 -18.69 4.58
N ARG A 96 -1.72 -19.06 5.67
CA ARG A 96 -2.02 -18.15 6.81
C ARG A 96 -0.77 -17.69 7.58
N THR A 97 0.38 -18.33 7.37
CA THR A 97 1.65 -17.99 8.03
C THR A 97 2.43 -16.92 7.26
N ILE A 98 2.02 -16.61 6.04
CA ILE A 98 2.67 -15.64 5.16
C ILE A 98 1.94 -14.29 5.24
N ARG A 99 2.72 -13.22 5.43
CA ARG A 99 2.32 -11.85 5.15
C ARG A 99 3.13 -11.37 3.95
N ARG A 100 2.47 -11.11 2.83
CA ARG A 100 3.15 -10.72 1.58
C ARG A 100 2.53 -9.47 0.98
N THR A 101 3.38 -8.59 0.46
CA THR A 101 3.02 -7.48 -0.41
C THR A 101 3.80 -7.62 -1.71
N ILE A 102 3.12 -7.54 -2.83
CA ILE A 102 3.72 -7.51 -4.17
C ILE A 102 3.43 -6.14 -4.76
N TYR A 103 4.46 -5.46 -5.25
CA TYR A 103 4.36 -4.19 -5.95
C TYR A 103 4.33 -4.40 -7.46
N GLN A 104 3.79 -3.43 -8.19
CA GLN A 104 3.65 -3.50 -9.64
C GLN A 104 4.99 -3.67 -10.38
N ASP A 105 6.07 -3.16 -9.83
CA ASP A 105 7.43 -3.27 -10.40
C ASP A 105 8.12 -4.62 -10.12
N GLY A 106 7.42 -5.57 -9.47
CA GLY A 106 7.94 -6.87 -9.08
C GLY A 106 8.67 -6.89 -7.74
N THR A 107 8.75 -5.77 -7.03
CA THR A 107 9.23 -5.74 -5.63
C THR A 107 8.31 -6.57 -4.74
N VAL A 108 8.88 -7.35 -3.83
CA VAL A 108 8.16 -8.18 -2.86
C VAL A 108 8.69 -7.96 -1.47
N THR A 109 7.79 -7.75 -0.51
CA THR A 109 8.09 -7.87 0.92
C THR A 109 7.29 -9.02 1.50
N GLU A 110 7.95 -9.93 2.19
CA GLU A 110 7.32 -11.13 2.74
C GLU A 110 7.86 -11.45 4.12
N TYR A 111 6.98 -11.74 5.05
CA TYR A 111 7.32 -12.35 6.33
C TYR A 111 6.68 -13.73 6.44
N ASP A 112 7.52 -14.74 6.61
CA ASP A 112 7.14 -16.11 6.95
C ASP A 112 7.33 -16.32 8.46
N ARG A 113 6.22 -16.36 9.19
CA ARG A 113 6.26 -16.57 10.64
C ARG A 113 6.55 -18.02 11.06
N GLU A 114 6.38 -18.97 10.16
CA GLU A 114 6.67 -20.38 10.43
C GLU A 114 8.18 -20.63 10.43
N ASN A 115 8.88 -20.04 9.46
CA ASN A 115 10.33 -20.14 9.32
C ASN A 115 11.08 -18.95 9.93
N HIS A 116 10.38 -17.96 10.50
CA HIS A 116 10.95 -16.73 11.08
C HIS A 116 11.79 -15.90 10.09
N VAL A 117 11.42 -15.87 8.81
CA VAL A 117 12.16 -15.21 7.73
C VAL A 117 11.44 -13.98 7.24
N LEU A 118 12.14 -12.84 7.23
CA LEU A 118 11.71 -11.63 6.54
C LEU A 118 12.51 -11.46 5.24
N ASN A 119 11.84 -11.55 4.11
CA ASN A 119 12.39 -11.32 2.78
C ASN A 119 11.98 -9.94 2.26
N ILE A 120 12.95 -9.17 1.78
CA ILE A 120 12.74 -7.92 1.06
C ILE A 120 13.49 -8.07 -0.27
N THR A 121 12.74 -8.29 -1.35
CA THR A 121 13.29 -8.46 -2.70
C THR A 121 12.82 -7.32 -3.57
N LEU A 122 13.73 -6.43 -3.95
CA LEU A 122 13.42 -5.31 -4.82
C LEU A 122 13.62 -5.69 -6.29
N ASN A 123 12.93 -4.93 -7.14
CA ASN A 123 13.29 -4.86 -8.56
C ASN A 123 14.82 -4.62 -8.70
N PRO A 124 15.53 -5.24 -9.69
CA PRO A 124 16.97 -5.07 -9.86
C PRO A 124 17.48 -3.63 -10.00
N LYS A 125 16.60 -2.68 -10.30
CA LYS A 125 16.92 -1.24 -10.31
C LYS A 125 16.62 -0.55 -8.98
N GLY A 126 16.10 -1.28 -8.00
CA GLY A 126 15.72 -0.75 -6.70
C GLY A 126 16.91 -0.46 -5.79
N THR A 127 16.66 0.35 -4.78
CA THR A 127 17.62 0.71 -3.72
C THR A 127 16.94 0.57 -2.38
N ILE A 128 17.63 -0.03 -1.41
CA ILE A 128 17.24 0.00 0.02
C ILE A 128 18.06 1.07 0.70
N ASN A 129 17.41 2.03 1.34
CA ASN A 129 18.03 3.04 2.18
C ASN A 129 17.47 3.01 3.59
N ALA A 130 18.35 3.09 4.59
CA ALA A 130 18.00 3.36 5.98
C ALA A 130 18.86 4.54 6.47
N THR A 131 18.21 5.62 6.92
CA THR A 131 18.89 6.86 7.28
C THR A 131 18.46 7.32 8.67
N VAL A 132 19.44 7.69 9.49
CA VAL A 132 19.22 8.34 10.80
C VAL A 132 20.26 9.45 10.96
N GLY A 133 19.81 10.71 10.95
CA GLY A 133 20.71 11.86 11.01
C GLY A 133 21.78 11.82 9.92
N GLY A 134 23.06 11.79 10.31
CA GLY A 134 24.21 11.69 9.39
C GLY A 134 24.64 10.25 9.04
N SER A 135 23.87 9.24 9.42
CA SER A 135 24.19 7.83 9.18
C SER A 135 23.26 7.22 8.13
N LEU A 136 23.84 6.41 7.23
CA LEU A 136 23.13 5.80 6.09
C LEU A 136 23.59 4.37 5.88
N ILE A 137 22.64 3.48 5.58
CA ILE A 137 22.84 2.17 4.98
C ILE A 137 22.20 2.20 3.60
N THR A 138 22.97 1.92 2.56
CA THR A 138 22.44 1.78 1.19
C THR A 138 22.80 0.42 0.63
N MET A 139 21.82 -0.23 -0.01
CA MET A 139 22.05 -1.45 -0.79
C MET A 139 21.45 -1.27 -2.17
N THR A 140 22.26 -1.53 -3.19
CA THR A 140 21.87 -1.53 -4.60
C THR A 140 22.28 -2.84 -5.25
N THR A 141 21.99 -3.01 -6.53
CA THR A 141 22.49 -4.18 -7.30
C THR A 141 24.01 -4.25 -7.37
N SER A 142 24.70 -3.12 -7.30
CA SER A 142 26.16 -3.03 -7.55
C SER A 142 26.99 -2.78 -6.30
N HIS A 143 26.41 -2.30 -5.20
CA HIS A 143 27.17 -2.04 -3.97
C HIS A 143 26.31 -2.03 -2.70
N ILE A 144 26.98 -2.23 -1.58
CA ILE A 144 26.46 -2.00 -0.22
C ILE A 144 27.35 -0.93 0.42
N LEU A 145 26.74 0.14 0.94
CA LEU A 145 27.40 1.24 1.63
C LEU A 145 26.85 1.38 3.05
N LEU A 146 27.75 1.38 4.03
CA LEU A 146 27.52 1.86 5.38
C LEU A 146 28.28 3.17 5.54
N SER A 147 27.61 4.25 5.88
CA SER A 147 28.22 5.56 6.04
C SER A 147 27.75 6.22 7.34
N SER A 148 28.67 6.81 8.10
CA SER A 148 28.35 7.58 9.29
C SER A 148 29.46 8.59 9.59
N ASN A 149 29.08 9.87 9.66
CA ASN A 149 29.95 10.96 10.13
C ASN A 149 31.36 10.98 9.47
N GLY A 150 31.42 10.72 8.16
CA GLY A 150 32.68 10.73 7.38
C GLY A 150 33.42 9.41 7.34
N SER A 151 33.00 8.38 8.08
CA SER A 151 33.50 7.00 7.96
C SER A 151 32.61 6.17 7.06
N THR A 152 33.20 5.27 6.26
CA THR A 152 32.47 4.41 5.32
C THR A 152 33.01 2.98 5.33
N LEU A 153 32.10 2.03 5.11
CA LEU A 153 32.37 0.68 4.67
C LEU A 153 31.60 0.44 3.37
N GLU A 154 32.29 0.10 2.30
CA GLU A 154 31.70 -0.12 1.00
C GLU A 154 32.12 -1.48 0.44
N LEU A 155 31.16 -2.22 -0.11
CA LEU A 155 31.35 -3.50 -0.78
C LEU A 155 30.83 -3.36 -2.22
N ASP A 156 31.68 -3.65 -3.18
CA ASP A 156 31.34 -3.68 -4.61
C ASP A 156 32.14 -4.73 -5.38
N ALA A 157 32.07 -4.71 -6.71
CA ALA A 157 32.80 -5.65 -7.56
C ALA A 157 34.35 -5.50 -7.48
N ALA A 158 34.86 -4.38 -7.00
CA ALA A 158 36.31 -4.15 -6.81
C ALA A 158 36.80 -4.66 -5.44
N GLY A 159 35.92 -4.98 -4.53
CA GLY A 159 36.25 -5.50 -3.21
C GLY A 159 35.60 -4.73 -2.06
N VAL A 160 36.28 -4.70 -0.91
CA VAL A 160 35.87 -4.02 0.32
C VAL A 160 36.75 -2.81 0.55
N ARG A 161 36.12 -1.64 0.73
CA ARG A 161 36.80 -0.38 1.09
C ARG A 161 36.33 0.09 2.45
N ILE A 162 37.27 0.36 3.33
CA ILE A 162 37.02 0.95 4.65
C ILE A 162 37.73 2.30 4.68
N ASN A 163 37.00 3.36 4.99
CA ASN A 163 37.55 4.70 5.13
C ASN A 163 37.08 5.33 6.44
N GLY A 164 37.99 5.96 7.16
CA GLY A 164 37.74 6.65 8.43
C GLY A 164 38.99 7.27 8.97
N THR A 165 38.87 8.24 9.87
CA THR A 165 40.01 8.90 10.53
C THR A 165 40.87 7.91 11.34
N ARG A 166 40.24 6.84 11.85
CA ARG A 166 40.91 5.77 12.58
C ARG A 166 40.29 4.41 12.19
N ILE A 167 41.12 3.42 11.92
CA ILE A 167 40.75 2.03 11.62
C ILE A 167 41.59 1.14 12.52
N ASP A 168 40.95 0.42 13.43
CA ASP A 168 41.59 -0.57 14.31
C ASP A 168 41.30 -1.97 13.74
N LEU A 169 42.36 -2.71 13.42
CA LEU A 169 42.31 -4.12 12.98
C LEU A 169 43.04 -4.95 14.06
N ASN A 170 42.29 -5.80 14.74
CA ASN A 170 42.80 -6.72 15.77
C ASN A 170 43.09 -8.12 15.19
#